data_772442684f608a2dd42052d2811085bf
#
_entry.id   772442684f608a2dd42052d2811085bf
#
_cell.length_a   1.000
_cell.length_b   1.000
_cell.length_c   1.000
_cell.angle_alpha   90.00
_cell.angle_beta   90.00
_cell.angle_gamma   90.00
#
_symmetry.space_group_name_H-M   'P 1'
#
loop_
_entity.id
_entity.type
_entity.pdbx_description
1 polymer ?
#
loop_
_entity_poly.entity_id
_entity_poly.type
_entity_poly.pdbx_seq_one_letter_code
_entity_poly.pdbx_strand_id
1 'polypeptide(L)'
;MKFYFAILVYASLASFQAAIAKGDLSSEFTNSAALDEAEKLTLYWSVDWNARSISFAVEAQTTGWVGFGISTGRGQMIGADIVIGGVTDNGNQYFSDRYASSYSTPESDSSQDYKLISLTETDGKTTMKFERKFDTCDDKDNKIEEGTSKVIFAYNDADPTSSGAFLKHTYKGSRSVMLLNTGGKAPKLPANMSYLDILNNKTKVPGNKTVYWCNVFEIPRMEKKHHVVKVEPIVQKGHEGLVHHILVYECSYDFPTAFLNHSGHCYDRSTPQAIMRCAGQSTVAAWAIGGGSFYYPEHVGMKIGTDDTPRYIVMETHYDNPDKRTDFVDSSGLRFWYTEQTRMYDTGVIYAGWGVQHHMMIPPKQKEWKTTGYCAAPCTEKALEKSPLQGHKIKIFAALLHTHYAGRKVHVHHLRNGKELKEIVYDNHYDFNFQEYQMLKEEVEVFPGDEFIVACTYDTEDRNQVTFGGLQTLDEMCLAFLMYYPSADFTQCASVSKDAANRFFLKYAWNGTHQIPFPPNIWTSEMTQDLRAAYDADLELKLRCTAAGNRGIQVGAKFNK
;
A
#
# COMPACT_ATOMS: atom_id res chain seq x y z
N MET A 1 47.70 25.77 -77.25
CA MET A 1 46.25 25.63 -77.04
C MET A 1 46.04 24.94 -75.69
N LYS A 2 45.67 25.71 -74.67
CA LYS A 2 45.35 25.16 -73.31
C LYS A 2 43.86 25.25 -73.10
N PHE A 3 43.22 24.09 -72.93
CA PHE A 3 41.83 24.00 -72.55
C PHE A 3 41.73 24.02 -71.04
N TYR A 4 40.96 24.98 -70.47
CA TYR A 4 40.57 25.00 -69.09
C TYR A 4 39.19 24.31 -68.97
N PHE A 5 39.12 23.26 -68.16
CA PHE A 5 37.89 22.64 -67.73
C PHE A 5 37.45 23.33 -66.41
N ALA A 6 36.31 24.00 -66.42
CA ALA A 6 35.69 24.49 -65.22
C ALA A 6 34.80 23.41 -64.60
N ILE A 7 35.12 22.95 -63.41
CA ILE A 7 34.31 22.01 -62.65
C ILE A 7 33.34 22.84 -61.78
N LEU A 8 32.05 22.80 -62.09
CA LEU A 8 30.97 23.28 -61.24
C LEU A 8 30.73 22.26 -60.12
N VAL A 9 31.05 22.67 -58.87
CA VAL A 9 30.72 21.97 -57.66
C VAL A 9 29.32 22.41 -57.20
N TYR A 10 28.31 21.58 -57.41
CA TYR A 10 27.01 21.73 -56.75
C TYR A 10 27.13 21.34 -55.27
N ALA A 11 27.11 22.30 -54.36
CA ALA A 11 26.95 22.05 -52.95
C ALA A 11 25.49 21.81 -52.65
N SER A 12 25.10 20.54 -52.52
CA SER A 12 23.81 20.17 -51.95
C SER A 12 23.84 20.39 -50.43
N LEU A 13 23.18 21.40 -49.97
CA LEU A 13 22.82 21.57 -48.54
C LEU A 13 21.81 20.47 -48.17
N ALA A 14 22.32 19.35 -47.70
CA ALA A 14 21.51 18.37 -46.99
C ALA A 14 21.21 18.95 -45.60
N SER A 15 19.99 19.39 -45.39
CA SER A 15 19.45 19.70 -44.05
C SER A 15 19.45 18.39 -43.25
N PHE A 16 20.42 18.24 -42.37
CA PHE A 16 20.37 17.27 -41.28
C PHE A 16 19.27 17.71 -40.31
N GLN A 17 18.04 17.27 -40.52
CA GLN A 17 17.09 17.14 -39.43
C GLN A 17 17.62 16.00 -38.55
N ALA A 18 18.19 16.35 -37.41
CA ALA A 18 18.46 15.39 -36.36
C ALA A 18 17.11 14.80 -35.94
N ALA A 19 16.85 13.59 -36.35
CA ALA A 19 15.81 12.78 -35.76
C ALA A 19 16.22 12.62 -34.28
N ILE A 20 15.55 13.35 -33.41
CA ILE A 20 15.62 13.09 -31.95
C ILE A 20 15.09 11.68 -31.80
N ALA A 21 16.00 10.76 -31.49
CA ALA A 21 15.62 9.39 -31.15
C ALA A 21 14.60 9.49 -30.02
N LYS A 22 13.40 8.94 -30.23
CA LYS A 22 12.33 8.84 -29.24
C LYS A 22 12.93 8.11 -28.04
N GLY A 23 13.33 8.82 -26.99
CA GLY A 23 13.77 8.22 -25.75
C GLY A 23 12.59 7.46 -25.15
N ASP A 24 12.77 6.17 -24.91
CA ASP A 24 11.81 5.38 -24.16
C ASP A 24 11.67 5.99 -22.76
N LEU A 25 10.47 6.48 -22.38
CA LEU A 25 10.21 7.09 -21.09
C LEU A 25 10.59 6.17 -19.93
N SER A 26 10.50 4.85 -20.12
CA SER A 26 10.93 3.88 -19.12
C SER A 26 12.44 3.89 -18.87
N SER A 27 13.25 4.39 -19.82
CA SER A 27 14.70 4.58 -19.64
C SER A 27 15.07 5.95 -19.06
N GLU A 28 14.19 6.94 -19.21
CA GLU A 28 14.40 8.31 -18.73
C GLU A 28 13.97 8.46 -17.25
N PHE A 29 12.89 7.81 -16.86
CA PHE A 29 12.32 7.89 -15.51
C PHE A 29 12.61 6.62 -14.72
N THR A 30 12.76 6.77 -13.40
CA THR A 30 13.08 5.64 -12.52
C THR A 30 11.86 4.80 -12.16
N ASN A 31 10.66 5.36 -12.28
CA ASN A 31 9.40 4.74 -11.88
C ASN A 31 8.33 4.93 -12.95
N SER A 32 7.38 4.00 -12.99
CA SER A 32 6.20 4.12 -13.85
C SER A 32 5.00 3.37 -13.27
N ALA A 33 3.80 3.84 -13.60
CA ALA A 33 2.54 3.16 -13.29
C ALA A 33 1.52 3.43 -14.40
N ALA A 34 0.86 2.39 -14.87
CA ALA A 34 -0.35 2.57 -15.65
C ALA A 34 -1.43 3.15 -14.73
N LEU A 35 -2.07 4.24 -15.12
CA LEU A 35 -3.08 4.89 -14.26
C LEU A 35 -4.46 4.26 -14.39
N ASP A 36 -4.70 3.52 -15.44
CA ASP A 36 -5.94 2.80 -15.71
C ASP A 36 -5.68 1.40 -16.28
N GLU A 37 -6.69 0.53 -16.22
CA GLU A 37 -6.60 -0.87 -16.66
C GLU A 37 -6.41 -1.02 -18.18
N ALA A 38 -6.87 -0.04 -18.95
CA ALA A 38 -6.74 -0.04 -20.40
C ALA A 38 -5.41 0.57 -20.88
N GLU A 39 -4.53 0.94 -19.95
CA GLU A 39 -3.23 1.58 -20.20
C GLU A 39 -3.33 2.81 -21.13
N LYS A 40 -4.45 3.54 -21.05
CA LYS A 40 -4.66 4.76 -21.83
C LYS A 40 -3.87 5.94 -21.30
N LEU A 41 -3.58 5.92 -19.99
CA LEU A 41 -2.68 6.88 -19.33
C LEU A 41 -1.61 6.13 -18.56
N THR A 42 -0.37 6.54 -18.78
CA THR A 42 0.78 6.06 -18.01
C THR A 42 1.49 7.24 -17.36
N LEU A 43 1.74 7.11 -16.07
CA LEU A 43 2.55 8.02 -15.28
C LEU A 43 3.98 7.48 -15.19
N TYR A 44 4.96 8.33 -15.44
CA TYR A 44 6.38 8.09 -15.19
C TYR A 44 6.88 9.17 -14.24
N TRP A 45 7.81 8.82 -13.32
CA TRP A 45 8.37 9.83 -12.43
C TRP A 45 9.76 9.48 -11.93
N SER A 46 10.51 10.52 -11.54
CA SER A 46 11.80 10.42 -10.85
C SER A 46 11.85 11.41 -9.70
N VAL A 47 12.44 10.99 -8.57
CA VAL A 47 12.51 11.78 -7.34
C VAL A 47 13.92 12.34 -7.15
N ASP A 48 14.05 13.65 -7.01
CA ASP A 48 15.28 14.31 -6.55
C ASP A 48 15.15 14.68 -5.06
N TRP A 49 15.73 13.84 -4.22
CA TRP A 49 15.71 14.03 -2.78
C TRP A 49 16.53 15.25 -2.32
N ASN A 50 17.57 15.64 -3.06
CA ASN A 50 18.39 16.80 -2.72
C ASN A 50 17.68 18.11 -3.03
N ALA A 51 17.06 18.17 -4.21
CA ALA A 51 16.26 19.32 -4.61
C ALA A 51 14.87 19.34 -3.96
N ARG A 52 14.43 18.22 -3.31
CA ARG A 52 13.07 18.00 -2.80
C ARG A 52 12.02 18.28 -3.89
N SER A 53 12.26 17.73 -5.08
CA SER A 53 11.39 17.85 -6.24
C SER A 53 11.13 16.49 -6.89
N ILE A 54 10.12 16.44 -7.71
CA ILE A 54 9.73 15.27 -8.48
C ILE A 54 9.47 15.69 -9.92
N SER A 55 10.09 14.98 -10.85
CA SER A 55 9.84 15.13 -12.28
C SER A 55 8.86 14.08 -12.73
N PHE A 56 7.85 14.49 -13.46
CA PHE A 56 6.78 13.64 -13.99
C PHE A 56 6.79 13.62 -15.51
N ALA A 57 6.33 12.51 -16.09
CA ALA A 57 5.80 12.46 -17.44
C ALA A 57 4.46 11.75 -17.44
N VAL A 58 3.45 12.35 -18.02
CA VAL A 58 2.14 11.74 -18.27
C VAL A 58 2.00 11.51 -19.76
N GLU A 59 1.87 10.24 -20.17
CA GLU A 59 1.55 9.86 -21.53
C GLU A 59 0.09 9.45 -21.61
N ALA A 60 -0.70 10.09 -22.48
CA ALA A 60 -2.12 9.81 -22.67
C ALA A 60 -2.45 9.51 -24.13
N GLN A 61 -3.33 8.53 -24.38
CA GLN A 61 -3.79 8.16 -25.73
C GLN A 61 -4.87 9.14 -26.22
N THR A 62 -4.49 10.37 -26.44
CA THR A 62 -5.33 11.45 -26.96
C THR A 62 -4.45 12.53 -27.61
N THR A 63 -5.04 13.36 -28.49
CA THR A 63 -4.44 14.58 -29.05
C THR A 63 -5.14 15.85 -28.56
N GLY A 64 -6.05 15.76 -27.62
CA GLY A 64 -6.65 16.91 -26.97
C GLY A 64 -5.98 17.21 -25.62
N TRP A 65 -6.72 17.81 -24.69
CA TRP A 65 -6.15 18.19 -23.39
C TRP A 65 -6.01 16.99 -22.44
N VAL A 66 -4.93 17.01 -21.68
CA VAL A 66 -4.62 16.05 -20.61
C VAL A 66 -4.52 16.78 -19.27
N GLY A 67 -5.20 16.25 -18.25
CA GLY A 67 -5.11 16.70 -16.87
C GLY A 67 -4.53 15.61 -15.96
N PHE A 68 -3.64 16.02 -15.07
CA PHE A 68 -3.08 15.21 -14.00
C PHE A 68 -3.14 16.01 -12.71
N GLY A 69 -3.44 15.35 -11.58
CA GLY A 69 -3.47 16.08 -10.32
C GLY A 69 -3.20 15.20 -9.12
N ILE A 70 -2.83 15.84 -8.02
CA ILE A 70 -2.69 15.25 -6.70
C ILE A 70 -3.95 15.61 -5.91
N SER A 71 -4.65 14.60 -5.44
CA SER A 71 -5.92 14.74 -4.76
C SER A 71 -5.80 14.42 -3.27
N THR A 72 -6.65 15.01 -2.48
CA THR A 72 -6.85 14.65 -1.07
C THR A 72 -7.97 13.61 -0.91
N GLY A 73 -8.01 12.96 0.24
CA GLY A 73 -9.10 12.04 0.59
C GLY A 73 -9.18 10.80 -0.30
N ARG A 74 -10.33 10.58 -0.94
CA ARG A 74 -10.62 9.37 -1.72
C ARG A 74 -10.30 9.50 -3.23
N GLY A 75 -9.50 10.46 -3.66
CA GLY A 75 -9.17 10.66 -5.07
C GLY A 75 -10.26 11.40 -5.85
N GLN A 76 -10.89 12.38 -5.24
CA GLN A 76 -11.91 13.23 -5.84
C GLN A 76 -11.29 14.49 -6.45
N MET A 77 -12.00 15.11 -7.38
CA MET A 77 -11.56 16.31 -8.05
C MET A 77 -11.52 17.52 -7.11
N ILE A 78 -12.54 17.70 -6.24
CA ILE A 78 -12.62 18.83 -5.31
C ILE A 78 -11.46 18.76 -4.31
N GLY A 79 -10.74 19.87 -4.16
CA GLY A 79 -9.54 19.96 -3.33
C GLY A 79 -8.28 19.41 -3.99
N ALA A 80 -8.35 19.02 -5.26
CA ALA A 80 -7.19 18.56 -6.00
C ALA A 80 -6.40 19.74 -6.60
N ASP A 81 -5.09 19.62 -6.51
CA ASP A 81 -4.07 20.38 -7.18
C ASP A 81 -3.83 19.72 -8.55
N ILE A 82 -4.02 20.46 -9.65
CA ILE A 82 -4.17 19.90 -11.00
C ILE A 82 -3.34 20.68 -12.01
N VAL A 83 -2.61 19.96 -12.84
CA VAL A 83 -2.01 20.53 -14.05
C VAL A 83 -2.81 20.09 -15.29
N ILE A 84 -3.07 21.02 -16.21
CA ILE A 84 -3.71 20.73 -17.50
C ILE A 84 -2.81 21.25 -18.62
N GLY A 85 -2.58 20.41 -19.64
CA GLY A 85 -1.80 20.76 -20.82
C GLY A 85 -2.22 20.01 -22.07
N GLY A 86 -1.74 20.50 -23.21
CA GLY A 86 -1.96 19.91 -24.55
C GLY A 86 -1.31 20.75 -25.65
N VAL A 87 -1.41 20.29 -26.89
CA VAL A 87 -0.89 20.99 -28.07
C VAL A 87 -2.05 21.19 -29.04
N THR A 88 -2.38 22.43 -29.37
CA THR A 88 -3.46 22.73 -30.30
C THR A 88 -3.13 22.26 -31.71
N ASP A 89 -4.14 22.08 -32.58
CA ASP A 89 -3.97 21.75 -34.02
C ASP A 89 -2.97 22.67 -34.75
N ASN A 90 -2.78 23.91 -34.27
CA ASN A 90 -1.83 24.88 -34.82
C ASN A 90 -0.40 24.72 -34.23
N GLY A 91 -0.16 23.71 -33.39
CA GLY A 91 1.13 23.44 -32.76
C GLY A 91 1.45 24.34 -31.54
N ASN A 92 0.49 25.13 -31.04
CA ASN A 92 0.70 25.94 -29.84
C ASN A 92 0.51 25.09 -28.58
N GLN A 93 1.52 25.09 -27.72
CA GLN A 93 1.44 24.43 -26.42
C GLN A 93 0.68 25.31 -25.43
N TYR A 94 -0.14 24.67 -24.58
CA TYR A 94 -0.74 25.29 -23.40
C TYR A 94 -0.50 24.40 -22.19
N PHE A 95 -0.21 25.01 -21.04
CA PHE A 95 0.07 24.33 -19.79
C PHE A 95 -0.23 25.26 -18.64
N SER A 96 -0.97 24.80 -17.64
CA SER A 96 -1.31 25.63 -16.49
C SER A 96 -1.53 24.80 -15.23
N ASP A 97 -1.06 25.37 -14.13
CA ASP A 97 -1.35 24.96 -12.78
C ASP A 97 -2.74 25.45 -12.35
N ARG A 98 -3.52 24.57 -11.73
CA ARG A 98 -4.94 24.79 -11.46
C ARG A 98 -5.37 24.11 -10.16
N TYR A 99 -6.40 24.67 -9.55
CA TYR A 99 -7.03 24.13 -8.36
C TYR A 99 -8.53 23.85 -8.58
N ALA A 100 -9.05 22.75 -8.05
CA ALA A 100 -10.46 22.41 -8.18
C ALA A 100 -11.24 22.73 -6.90
N SER A 101 -11.96 23.85 -6.88
CA SER A 101 -12.86 24.24 -5.78
C SER A 101 -14.24 23.57 -5.88
N SER A 102 -14.62 23.08 -7.06
CA SER A 102 -15.92 22.46 -7.35
C SER A 102 -15.84 21.47 -8.52
N TYR A 103 -16.96 20.79 -8.85
CA TYR A 103 -17.07 19.97 -10.07
C TYR A 103 -17.32 20.82 -11.33
N SER A 104 -16.42 21.73 -11.61
CA SER A 104 -16.39 22.58 -12.81
C SER A 104 -14.99 22.58 -13.42
N THR A 105 -14.75 23.37 -14.45
CA THR A 105 -13.37 23.59 -14.95
C THR A 105 -12.49 24.09 -13.79
N PRO A 106 -11.36 23.44 -13.46
CA PRO A 106 -10.47 23.89 -12.41
C PRO A 106 -10.00 25.32 -12.65
N GLU A 107 -9.96 26.12 -11.59
CA GLU A 107 -9.52 27.52 -11.63
C GLU A 107 -7.99 27.56 -11.87
N SER A 108 -7.52 28.51 -12.68
CA SER A 108 -6.08 28.74 -12.81
C SER A 108 -5.52 29.23 -11.48
N ASP A 109 -4.46 28.61 -10.98
CA ASP A 109 -3.81 29.10 -9.79
C ASP A 109 -3.03 30.40 -10.04
N SER A 110 -2.99 31.25 -9.02
CA SER A 110 -2.20 32.49 -9.05
C SER A 110 -0.71 32.23 -8.98
N SER A 111 -0.30 31.15 -8.29
CA SER A 111 1.05 30.61 -8.31
C SER A 111 1.11 29.47 -9.33
N GLN A 112 2.17 29.38 -10.09
CA GLN A 112 2.35 28.35 -11.12
C GLN A 112 3.55 27.49 -10.72
N ASP A 113 3.31 26.52 -9.84
CA ASP A 113 4.33 25.74 -9.16
C ASP A 113 4.76 24.47 -9.94
N TYR A 114 3.98 24.09 -10.95
CA TYR A 114 4.35 23.08 -11.93
C TYR A 114 5.15 23.70 -13.07
N LYS A 115 6.40 23.31 -13.20
CA LYS A 115 7.30 23.79 -14.26
C LYS A 115 7.27 22.84 -15.45
N LEU A 116 6.74 23.31 -16.60
CA LEU A 116 6.77 22.54 -17.85
C LEU A 116 8.22 22.32 -18.31
N ILE A 117 8.56 21.07 -18.64
CA ILE A 117 9.83 20.66 -19.23
C ILE A 117 9.65 20.46 -20.74
N SER A 118 8.64 19.68 -21.14
CA SER A 118 8.28 19.49 -22.56
C SER A 118 6.83 19.02 -22.69
N LEU A 119 6.22 19.34 -23.82
CA LEU A 119 4.87 18.93 -24.16
C LEU A 119 4.84 18.61 -25.65
N THR A 120 4.49 17.38 -26.00
CA THR A 120 4.53 16.91 -27.39
C THR A 120 3.31 16.04 -27.72
N GLU A 121 2.90 16.10 -28.96
CA GLU A 121 1.94 15.18 -29.54
C GLU A 121 2.56 14.40 -30.69
N THR A 122 2.56 13.09 -30.60
CA THR A 122 3.10 12.19 -31.63
C THR A 122 2.34 10.87 -31.62
N ASP A 123 2.04 10.33 -32.82
CA ASP A 123 1.39 9.05 -33.00
C ASP A 123 0.05 8.91 -32.24
N GLY A 124 -0.74 9.99 -32.17
CA GLY A 124 -2.04 10.00 -31.47
C GLY A 124 -1.95 10.03 -29.95
N LYS A 125 -0.78 10.39 -29.41
CA LYS A 125 -0.54 10.49 -27.97
C LYS A 125 0.00 11.86 -27.59
N THR A 126 -0.47 12.39 -26.47
CA THR A 126 0.09 13.55 -25.79
C THR A 126 1.02 13.10 -24.69
N THR A 127 2.23 13.64 -24.68
CA THR A 127 3.22 13.43 -23.60
C THR A 127 3.56 14.76 -22.95
N MET A 128 3.25 14.87 -21.67
CA MET A 128 3.46 16.08 -20.86
C MET A 128 4.53 15.78 -19.78
N LYS A 129 5.69 16.48 -19.86
CA LYS A 129 6.77 16.36 -18.86
C LYS A 129 6.86 17.64 -18.05
N PHE A 130 6.88 17.54 -16.74
CA PHE A 130 6.91 18.68 -15.84
C PHE A 130 7.58 18.33 -14.51
N GLU A 131 7.93 19.34 -13.73
CA GLU A 131 8.56 19.20 -12.42
C GLU A 131 7.80 20.02 -11.38
N ARG A 132 7.78 19.55 -10.13
CA ARG A 132 7.20 20.24 -8.98
C ARG A 132 7.98 19.91 -7.71
N LYS A 133 8.03 20.87 -6.76
CA LYS A 133 8.54 20.63 -5.40
C LYS A 133 7.60 19.71 -4.62
N PHE A 134 8.13 19.00 -3.60
CA PHE A 134 7.31 18.22 -2.68
C PHE A 134 6.34 19.12 -1.90
N ASP A 135 6.81 20.29 -1.48
CA ASP A 135 6.07 21.33 -0.80
C ASP A 135 6.37 22.66 -1.50
N THR A 136 5.36 23.28 -2.04
CA THR A 136 5.43 24.55 -2.77
C THR A 136 5.23 25.74 -1.85
N CYS A 137 4.77 25.51 -0.61
CA CYS A 137 4.32 26.52 0.34
C CYS A 137 3.10 27.33 -0.16
N ASP A 138 2.36 26.80 -1.12
CA ASP A 138 1.06 27.31 -1.54
C ASP A 138 -0.06 26.51 -0.87
N ASP A 139 -1.08 27.20 -0.32
CA ASP A 139 -2.19 26.56 0.41
C ASP A 139 -3.16 25.79 -0.51
N LYS A 140 -3.11 26.04 -1.82
CA LYS A 140 -3.91 25.33 -2.83
C LYS A 140 -3.23 24.07 -3.35
N ASP A 141 -1.94 23.96 -3.13
CA ASP A 141 -1.14 22.83 -3.55
C ASP A 141 -1.15 21.71 -2.52
N ASN A 142 -1.40 20.50 -2.98
CA ASN A 142 -1.30 19.33 -2.12
C ASN A 142 0.15 18.89 -1.99
N LYS A 143 0.64 18.75 -0.76
CA LYS A 143 2.00 18.29 -0.49
C LYS A 143 2.19 16.85 -0.96
N ILE A 144 3.37 16.57 -1.51
CA ILE A 144 3.80 15.21 -1.83
C ILE A 144 4.59 14.70 -0.63
N GLU A 145 4.03 13.70 0.06
CA GLU A 145 4.58 13.12 1.28
C GLU A 145 4.94 11.64 1.09
N GLU A 146 5.65 11.07 2.04
CA GLU A 146 5.86 9.62 2.12
C GLU A 146 4.51 8.92 2.35
N GLY A 147 4.37 7.67 1.89
CA GLY A 147 3.11 6.93 1.91
C GLY A 147 2.30 7.07 0.62
N THR A 148 1.02 6.79 0.71
CA THR A 148 0.10 6.78 -0.44
C THR A 148 -0.17 8.18 -0.97
N SER A 149 0.00 8.39 -2.25
CA SER A 149 -0.43 9.58 -2.98
C SER A 149 -1.65 9.23 -3.83
N LYS A 150 -2.72 10.02 -3.71
CA LYS A 150 -3.90 9.89 -4.55
C LYS A 150 -3.74 10.76 -5.78
N VAL A 151 -3.49 10.14 -6.93
CA VAL A 151 -3.44 10.86 -8.21
C VAL A 151 -4.78 10.75 -8.92
N ILE A 152 -5.18 11.83 -9.56
CA ILE A 152 -6.34 11.88 -10.46
C ILE A 152 -5.88 12.23 -11.86
N PHE A 153 -6.60 11.75 -12.84
CA PHE A 153 -6.29 11.99 -14.24
C PHE A 153 -7.56 12.13 -15.06
N ALA A 154 -7.47 12.89 -16.13
CA ALA A 154 -8.55 13.07 -17.08
C ALA A 154 -8.02 13.50 -18.44
N TYR A 155 -8.79 13.27 -19.52
CA TYR A 155 -8.57 13.90 -20.80
C TYR A 155 -9.87 14.12 -21.58
N ASN A 156 -9.79 14.94 -22.60
CA ASN A 156 -10.78 15.01 -23.69
C ASN A 156 -10.02 14.93 -25.01
N ASP A 157 -10.62 14.30 -26.02
CA ASP A 157 -10.01 14.15 -27.34
C ASP A 157 -10.01 15.45 -28.18
N ALA A 158 -10.59 16.52 -27.66
CA ALA A 158 -10.59 17.85 -28.25
C ALA A 158 -9.81 18.85 -27.40
N ASP A 159 -9.14 19.77 -28.08
CA ASP A 159 -8.49 20.93 -27.48
C ASP A 159 -9.49 21.91 -26.85
N PRO A 160 -9.01 22.85 -26.00
CA PRO A 160 -9.79 23.97 -25.55
C PRO A 160 -10.31 24.78 -26.75
N THR A 161 -11.51 25.36 -26.58
CA THR A 161 -12.07 26.22 -27.61
C THR A 161 -11.20 27.47 -27.86
N SER A 162 -11.44 28.18 -28.97
CA SER A 162 -10.73 29.42 -29.29
C SER A 162 -10.82 30.50 -28.19
N SER A 163 -11.83 30.41 -27.32
CA SER A 163 -11.96 31.25 -26.11
C SER A 163 -11.17 30.72 -24.89
N GLY A 164 -10.44 29.61 -25.03
CA GLY A 164 -9.69 29.01 -23.93
C GLY A 164 -10.56 28.15 -22.98
N ALA A 165 -11.81 27.87 -23.31
CA ALA A 165 -12.69 27.07 -22.49
C ALA A 165 -12.42 25.57 -22.71
N PHE A 166 -12.18 24.84 -21.62
CA PHE A 166 -12.02 23.38 -21.65
C PHE A 166 -13.38 22.67 -21.75
N LEU A 167 -13.48 21.73 -22.66
CA LEU A 167 -14.61 20.80 -22.69
C LEU A 167 -14.49 19.82 -21.52
N LYS A 168 -15.64 19.34 -21.02
CA LYS A 168 -15.64 18.33 -19.97
C LYS A 168 -14.90 17.08 -20.45
N HIS A 169 -14.09 16.49 -19.56
CA HIS A 169 -13.38 15.24 -19.84
C HIS A 169 -14.30 14.12 -20.36
N THR A 170 -13.85 13.37 -21.35
CA THR A 170 -14.48 12.15 -21.87
C THR A 170 -13.99 10.91 -21.11
N TYR A 171 -12.78 10.99 -20.57
CA TYR A 171 -12.15 9.93 -19.77
C TYR A 171 -11.56 10.52 -18.47
N LYS A 172 -11.71 9.79 -17.37
CA LYS A 172 -11.17 10.20 -16.07
C LYS A 172 -11.01 9.00 -15.13
N GLY A 173 -10.15 9.15 -14.15
CA GLY A 173 -9.99 8.16 -13.10
C GLY A 173 -9.18 8.72 -11.93
N SER A 174 -8.94 7.86 -10.96
CA SER A 174 -8.02 8.08 -9.84
C SER A 174 -7.27 6.82 -9.53
N ARG A 175 -6.05 6.98 -9.02
CA ARG A 175 -5.21 5.85 -8.61
C ARG A 175 -4.39 6.20 -7.37
N SER A 176 -4.13 5.19 -6.54
CA SER A 176 -3.15 5.28 -5.47
C SER A 176 -1.80 4.84 -5.99
N VAL A 177 -0.78 5.63 -5.70
CA VAL A 177 0.63 5.37 -6.06
C VAL A 177 1.52 5.83 -4.91
N MET A 178 2.73 5.29 -4.83
CA MET A 178 3.75 5.77 -3.89
C MET A 178 4.76 6.63 -4.63
N LEU A 179 4.56 7.94 -4.62
CA LEU A 179 5.43 8.86 -5.34
C LEU A 179 6.83 8.96 -4.72
N LEU A 180 6.93 8.99 -3.40
CA LEU A 180 8.20 9.16 -2.68
C LEU A 180 8.80 7.86 -2.13
N ASN A 181 7.99 6.86 -1.83
CA ASN A 181 8.46 5.57 -1.32
C ASN A 181 8.82 4.62 -2.47
N THR A 182 9.57 5.12 -3.41
CA THR A 182 10.09 4.27 -4.48
C THR A 182 11.18 3.40 -3.87
N GLY A 183 10.94 2.11 -3.74
CA GLY A 183 11.80 1.12 -3.08
C GLY A 183 13.26 1.04 -3.56
N GLY A 184 13.78 2.14 -4.06
CA GLY A 184 15.12 2.25 -4.63
C GLY A 184 15.27 1.44 -5.92
N LYS A 185 16.47 1.46 -6.47
CA LYS A 185 16.83 0.59 -7.60
C LYS A 185 16.73 -0.86 -7.15
N ALA A 186 16.05 -1.70 -7.94
CA ALA A 186 15.96 -3.13 -7.66
C ALA A 186 17.36 -3.70 -7.33
N PRO A 187 17.52 -4.43 -6.23
CA PRO A 187 18.83 -4.96 -5.83
C PRO A 187 19.34 -5.95 -6.88
N LYS A 188 20.65 -6.13 -6.93
CA LYS A 188 21.23 -7.14 -7.81
C LYS A 188 20.79 -8.53 -7.37
N LEU A 189 20.08 -9.22 -8.25
CA LEU A 189 19.64 -10.59 -7.98
C LEU A 189 20.72 -11.61 -8.31
N PRO A 190 20.77 -12.76 -7.59
CA PRO A 190 21.64 -13.87 -7.93
C PRO A 190 21.38 -14.39 -9.35
N ALA A 191 22.42 -14.86 -10.04
CA ALA A 191 22.30 -15.37 -11.40
C ALA A 191 21.49 -16.69 -11.47
N ASN A 192 21.61 -17.53 -10.43
CA ASN A 192 20.94 -18.84 -10.36
C ASN A 192 19.79 -18.76 -9.34
N MET A 193 18.60 -18.54 -9.84
CA MET A 193 17.38 -18.55 -9.03
C MET A 193 16.41 -19.62 -9.54
N SER A 194 15.72 -20.22 -8.62
CA SER A 194 14.52 -21.02 -8.87
C SER A 194 13.29 -20.26 -8.40
N TYR A 195 12.11 -20.75 -8.71
CA TYR A 195 10.88 -20.13 -8.23
C TYR A 195 9.87 -21.18 -7.72
N LEU A 196 8.98 -20.71 -6.86
CA LEU A 196 7.82 -21.44 -6.37
C LEU A 196 6.59 -20.57 -6.67
N ASP A 197 5.65 -21.16 -7.41
CA ASP A 197 4.40 -20.51 -7.74
C ASP A 197 3.32 -20.85 -6.71
N ILE A 198 2.77 -19.82 -6.11
CA ILE A 198 1.64 -19.87 -5.19
C ILE A 198 0.47 -19.23 -5.94
N LEU A 199 -0.27 -20.05 -6.68
CA LEU A 199 -1.29 -19.58 -7.62
C LEU A 199 -2.65 -20.23 -7.33
N ASN A 200 -3.72 -19.51 -7.60
CA ASN A 200 -5.07 -20.05 -7.69
C ASN A 200 -5.12 -21.15 -8.77
N ASN A 201 -5.75 -22.26 -8.47
CA ASN A 201 -5.84 -23.38 -9.42
C ASN A 201 -7.18 -23.36 -10.13
N LYS A 202 -7.31 -22.53 -11.18
CA LYS A 202 -8.55 -22.39 -11.95
C LYS A 202 -9.77 -22.15 -11.03
N THR A 203 -9.59 -21.24 -10.09
CA THR A 203 -10.62 -20.91 -9.10
C THR A 203 -11.81 -20.26 -9.82
N LYS A 204 -12.97 -20.87 -9.70
CA LYS A 204 -14.23 -20.27 -10.17
C LYS A 204 -14.63 -19.16 -9.18
N VAL A 205 -14.52 -17.92 -9.61
CA VAL A 205 -14.82 -16.75 -8.75
C VAL A 205 -16.34 -16.63 -8.55
N PRO A 206 -16.83 -16.62 -7.30
CA PRO A 206 -18.24 -16.41 -7.03
C PRO A 206 -18.78 -15.07 -7.53
N GLY A 207 -20.06 -15.04 -7.96
CA GLY A 207 -20.74 -13.83 -8.45
C GLY A 207 -21.14 -12.84 -7.35
N ASN A 208 -20.30 -12.63 -6.37
CA ASN A 208 -20.48 -11.63 -5.31
C ASN A 208 -19.63 -10.40 -5.62
N LYS A 209 -20.04 -9.20 -5.17
CA LYS A 209 -19.29 -7.96 -5.40
C LYS A 209 -17.87 -8.02 -4.85
N THR A 210 -17.72 -8.64 -3.68
CA THR A 210 -16.46 -8.79 -2.97
C THR A 210 -16.32 -10.25 -2.56
N VAL A 211 -15.17 -10.85 -2.85
CA VAL A 211 -14.86 -12.24 -2.52
C VAL A 211 -13.46 -12.31 -1.94
N TYR A 212 -13.31 -12.94 -0.78
CA TYR A 212 -12.03 -13.33 -0.20
C TYR A 212 -11.89 -14.85 -0.33
N TRP A 213 -10.93 -15.29 -1.10
CA TRP A 213 -10.71 -16.69 -1.40
C TRP A 213 -9.39 -17.18 -0.87
N CYS A 214 -9.44 -18.23 -0.02
CA CYS A 214 -8.27 -18.81 0.63
C CYS A 214 -7.87 -20.13 -0.01
N ASN A 215 -6.59 -20.25 -0.35
CA ASN A 215 -5.95 -21.49 -0.77
C ASN A 215 -4.80 -21.84 0.18
N VAL A 216 -4.68 -23.12 0.53
CA VAL A 216 -3.62 -23.62 1.39
C VAL A 216 -2.55 -24.29 0.54
N PHE A 217 -1.29 -23.95 0.78
CA PHE A 217 -0.13 -24.52 0.09
C PHE A 217 0.86 -25.11 1.07
N GLU A 218 1.57 -26.13 0.60
CA GLU A 218 2.74 -26.68 1.27
C GLU A 218 4.01 -26.17 0.59
N ILE A 219 4.93 -25.58 1.37
CA ILE A 219 6.26 -25.23 0.89
C ILE A 219 7.11 -26.48 0.82
N PRO A 220 7.73 -26.82 -0.33
CA PRO A 220 8.56 -28.02 -0.47
C PRO A 220 9.71 -28.05 0.53
N ARG A 221 9.98 -29.24 1.09
CA ARG A 221 11.20 -29.49 1.83
C ARG A 221 12.39 -29.59 0.87
N MET A 222 13.50 -29.01 1.27
CA MET A 222 14.74 -28.95 0.52
C MET A 222 15.88 -29.50 1.38
N GLU A 223 16.94 -29.98 0.76
CA GLU A 223 18.10 -30.55 1.49
C GLU A 223 18.83 -29.50 2.35
N LYS A 224 18.75 -28.22 1.97
CA LYS A 224 19.39 -27.10 2.66
C LYS A 224 18.52 -25.86 2.62
N LYS A 225 18.82 -24.90 3.49
CA LYS A 225 18.17 -23.60 3.55
C LYS A 225 18.34 -22.84 2.23
N HIS A 226 17.24 -22.26 1.77
CA HIS A 226 17.18 -21.32 0.66
C HIS A 226 16.62 -19.98 1.14
N HIS A 227 16.89 -18.91 0.38
CA HIS A 227 16.27 -17.62 0.62
C HIS A 227 15.39 -17.20 -0.56
N VAL A 228 14.14 -16.84 -0.26
CA VAL A 228 13.34 -16.03 -1.17
C VAL A 228 13.92 -14.62 -1.18
N VAL A 229 14.18 -14.10 -2.39
CA VAL A 229 14.85 -12.82 -2.61
C VAL A 229 14.00 -11.82 -3.39
N LYS A 230 12.92 -12.32 -4.03
CA LYS A 230 11.93 -11.52 -4.77
C LYS A 230 10.57 -12.20 -4.68
N VAL A 231 9.51 -11.41 -4.52
CA VAL A 231 8.12 -11.84 -4.68
C VAL A 231 7.52 -11.07 -5.85
N GLU A 232 6.93 -11.78 -6.81
CA GLU A 232 6.43 -11.24 -8.06
C GLU A 232 4.95 -11.56 -8.23
N PRO A 233 4.09 -10.57 -8.54
CA PRO A 233 2.70 -10.83 -8.85
C PRO A 233 2.58 -11.55 -10.20
N ILE A 234 1.72 -12.57 -10.25
CA ILE A 234 1.32 -13.27 -11.46
C ILE A 234 -0.19 -13.10 -11.59
N VAL A 235 -0.61 -12.04 -12.28
CA VAL A 235 -2.02 -11.79 -12.53
C VAL A 235 -2.40 -12.37 -13.88
N GLN A 236 -3.48 -13.15 -13.92
CA GLN A 236 -3.98 -13.74 -15.16
C GLN A 236 -4.45 -12.64 -16.11
N LYS A 237 -3.99 -12.69 -17.36
CA LYS A 237 -4.36 -11.71 -18.38
C LYS A 237 -5.89 -11.58 -18.52
N GLY A 238 -6.39 -10.36 -18.42
CA GLY A 238 -7.81 -10.00 -18.42
C GLY A 238 -8.48 -10.05 -17.05
N HIS A 239 -7.71 -10.31 -15.98
CA HIS A 239 -8.16 -10.27 -14.59
C HIS A 239 -7.52 -9.15 -13.78
N GLU A 240 -6.85 -8.20 -14.44
CA GLU A 240 -6.10 -7.12 -13.81
C GLU A 240 -7.00 -6.21 -12.95
N GLY A 241 -8.28 -6.05 -13.31
CA GLY A 241 -9.27 -5.33 -12.51
C GLY A 241 -10.06 -6.21 -11.53
N LEU A 242 -10.04 -7.53 -11.74
CA LEU A 242 -10.75 -8.49 -10.87
C LEU A 242 -9.94 -8.84 -9.62
N VAL A 243 -8.64 -9.10 -9.78
CA VAL A 243 -7.73 -9.44 -8.67
C VAL A 243 -7.26 -8.16 -8.02
N HIS A 244 -7.86 -7.84 -6.86
CA HIS A 244 -7.67 -6.57 -6.19
C HIS A 244 -6.40 -6.55 -5.31
N HIS A 245 -6.24 -7.56 -4.42
CA HIS A 245 -5.01 -7.79 -3.68
C HIS A 245 -4.83 -9.26 -3.30
N ILE A 246 -3.60 -9.62 -2.97
CA ILE A 246 -3.19 -10.95 -2.54
C ILE A 246 -2.37 -10.82 -1.28
N LEU A 247 -2.74 -11.55 -0.23
CA LEU A 247 -1.99 -11.66 1.01
C LEU A 247 -1.56 -13.12 1.21
N VAL A 248 -0.35 -13.34 1.70
CA VAL A 248 0.16 -14.67 2.04
C VAL A 248 0.52 -14.71 3.51
N TYR A 249 -0.14 -15.60 4.23
CA TYR A 249 0.03 -15.80 5.66
C TYR A 249 0.80 -17.08 5.93
N GLU A 250 1.70 -17.01 6.89
CA GLU A 250 2.37 -18.17 7.45
C GLU A 250 1.46 -18.90 8.44
N CYS A 251 1.42 -20.24 8.36
CA CYS A 251 0.68 -21.06 9.31
C CYS A 251 1.61 -21.62 10.39
N SER A 252 1.03 -21.93 11.56
CA SER A 252 1.76 -22.59 12.63
C SER A 252 2.26 -23.98 12.24
N TYR A 253 3.32 -24.47 12.90
CA TYR A 253 3.93 -25.77 12.60
C TYR A 253 2.97 -26.96 12.81
N ASP A 254 1.94 -26.82 13.66
CA ASP A 254 0.92 -27.82 13.96
C ASP A 254 -0.30 -27.73 13.03
N PHE A 255 -0.16 -27.09 11.87
CA PHE A 255 -1.24 -26.98 10.90
C PHE A 255 -1.71 -28.35 10.41
N PRO A 256 -3.03 -28.67 10.49
CA PRO A 256 -3.54 -29.99 10.13
C PRO A 256 -3.42 -30.26 8.63
N THR A 257 -2.75 -31.34 8.25
CA THR A 257 -2.55 -31.77 6.85
C THR A 257 -3.86 -32.10 6.11
N ALA A 258 -4.95 -32.35 6.84
CA ALA A 258 -6.27 -32.58 6.25
C ALA A 258 -6.80 -31.36 5.48
N PHE A 259 -6.26 -30.17 5.73
CA PHE A 259 -6.65 -28.95 5.04
C PHE A 259 -5.69 -28.54 3.91
N LEU A 260 -4.70 -29.37 3.59
CA LEU A 260 -3.90 -29.19 2.38
C LEU A 260 -4.82 -29.24 1.15
N ASN A 261 -4.54 -28.36 0.19
CA ASN A 261 -5.37 -28.17 -0.99
C ASN A 261 -6.79 -27.60 -0.71
N HIS A 262 -7.03 -27.08 0.51
CA HIS A 262 -8.26 -26.32 0.73
C HIS A 262 -8.32 -25.12 -0.23
N SER A 263 -9.49 -24.94 -0.84
CA SER A 263 -9.81 -23.82 -1.70
C SER A 263 -11.26 -23.40 -1.41
N GLY A 264 -11.46 -22.20 -0.88
CA GLY A 264 -12.77 -21.75 -0.44
C GLY A 264 -12.78 -20.33 0.11
N HIS A 265 -13.96 -19.84 0.49
CA HIS A 265 -14.09 -18.54 1.15
C HIS A 265 -13.22 -18.46 2.42
N CYS A 266 -12.56 -17.30 2.63
CA CYS A 266 -11.70 -17.10 3.81
C CYS A 266 -12.48 -16.91 5.11
N TYR A 267 -13.65 -16.25 5.06
CA TYR A 267 -14.32 -15.70 6.25
C TYR A 267 -15.79 -16.10 6.35
N ASP A 268 -16.15 -17.25 5.84
CA ASP A 268 -17.50 -17.76 6.03
C ASP A 268 -17.56 -18.83 7.14
N ARG A 269 -18.79 -19.27 7.50
CA ARG A 269 -19.01 -20.27 8.56
C ARG A 269 -18.44 -21.66 8.25
N SER A 270 -18.20 -21.94 6.97
CA SER A 270 -17.64 -23.24 6.52
C SER A 270 -16.11 -23.27 6.55
N THR A 271 -15.47 -22.10 6.68
CA THR A 271 -14.00 -22.00 6.68
C THR A 271 -13.41 -22.70 7.91
N PRO A 272 -12.51 -23.68 7.74
CA PRO A 272 -11.88 -24.35 8.87
C PRO A 272 -11.14 -23.38 9.79
N GLN A 273 -11.33 -23.52 11.10
CA GLN A 273 -10.72 -22.64 12.09
C GLN A 273 -9.19 -22.63 12.02
N ALA A 274 -8.57 -23.71 11.54
CA ALA A 274 -7.12 -23.78 11.34
C ALA A 274 -6.65 -22.74 10.29
N ILE A 275 -7.41 -22.57 9.19
CA ILE A 275 -7.15 -21.58 8.14
C ILE A 275 -7.35 -20.16 8.68
N MET A 276 -8.44 -19.95 9.42
CA MET A 276 -8.70 -18.66 10.07
C MET A 276 -7.60 -18.25 11.06
N ARG A 277 -6.91 -19.23 11.65
CA ARG A 277 -5.76 -18.95 12.54
C ARG A 277 -4.49 -18.57 11.79
N CYS A 278 -4.31 -18.99 10.54
CA CYS A 278 -3.20 -18.52 9.71
C CYS A 278 -3.43 -17.07 9.26
N ALA A 279 -4.67 -16.77 8.82
CA ALA A 279 -5.05 -15.42 8.41
C ALA A 279 -4.87 -14.42 9.57
N GLY A 280 -4.10 -13.38 9.35
CA GLY A 280 -3.83 -12.34 10.35
C GLY A 280 -2.76 -12.70 11.41
N GLN A 281 -1.96 -13.75 11.23
CA GLN A 281 -0.79 -14.01 12.09
C GLN A 281 0.46 -13.31 11.55
N SER A 282 1.13 -13.92 10.58
CA SER A 282 2.34 -13.37 9.97
C SER A 282 2.12 -13.24 8.46
N THR A 283 1.96 -12.03 7.97
CA THR A 283 1.83 -11.76 6.53
C THR A 283 3.22 -11.71 5.92
N VAL A 284 3.61 -12.79 5.25
CA VAL A 284 4.96 -12.92 4.66
C VAL A 284 5.10 -12.34 3.26
N ALA A 285 3.99 -12.13 2.57
CA ALA A 285 3.94 -11.44 1.29
C ALA A 285 2.59 -10.74 1.11
N ALA A 286 2.60 -9.61 0.43
CA ALA A 286 1.42 -8.85 0.04
C ALA A 286 1.64 -8.19 -1.32
N TRP A 287 0.57 -8.12 -2.10
CA TRP A 287 0.50 -7.39 -3.34
C TRP A 287 -0.88 -6.78 -3.51
N ALA A 288 -0.97 -5.58 -4.08
CA ALA A 288 -2.22 -4.97 -4.47
C ALA A 288 -2.15 -4.47 -5.92
N ILE A 289 -3.31 -4.22 -6.48
CA ILE A 289 -3.47 -3.74 -7.86
C ILE A 289 -2.58 -2.51 -8.11
N GLY A 290 -1.75 -2.59 -9.15
CA GLY A 290 -0.78 -1.56 -9.48
C GLY A 290 0.56 -1.68 -8.79
N GLY A 291 0.67 -2.55 -7.80
CA GLY A 291 1.95 -2.88 -7.14
C GLY A 291 2.86 -3.69 -8.06
N GLY A 292 4.17 -3.47 -7.91
CA GLY A 292 5.21 -4.22 -8.59
C GLY A 292 5.69 -5.45 -7.81
N SER A 293 6.84 -5.95 -8.23
CA SER A 293 7.55 -6.99 -7.48
C SER A 293 8.18 -6.42 -6.20
N PHE A 294 8.05 -7.14 -5.09
CA PHE A 294 8.80 -6.84 -3.87
C PHE A 294 10.18 -7.50 -3.91
N TYR A 295 11.22 -6.72 -3.58
CA TYR A 295 12.60 -7.17 -3.53
C TYR A 295 13.14 -7.07 -2.12
N TYR A 296 13.65 -8.18 -1.57
CA TYR A 296 14.37 -8.14 -0.31
C TYR A 296 15.73 -7.43 -0.48
N PRO A 297 16.21 -6.66 0.52
CA PRO A 297 17.56 -6.07 0.50
C PRO A 297 18.64 -7.11 0.24
N GLU A 298 19.79 -6.74 -0.35
CA GLU A 298 20.84 -7.68 -0.75
C GLU A 298 21.38 -8.56 0.40
N HIS A 299 21.27 -8.08 1.63
CA HIS A 299 21.73 -8.78 2.83
C HIS A 299 20.65 -9.58 3.55
N VAL A 300 19.36 -9.52 3.12
CA VAL A 300 18.23 -10.16 3.77
C VAL A 300 17.49 -11.11 2.82
N GLY A 301 16.98 -12.24 3.32
CA GLY A 301 16.09 -13.13 2.58
C GLY A 301 15.09 -13.83 3.49
N MET A 302 13.94 -14.23 2.95
CA MET A 302 12.98 -15.04 3.67
C MET A 302 13.42 -16.50 3.59
N LYS A 303 13.68 -17.12 4.73
CA LYS A 303 14.14 -18.51 4.79
C LYS A 303 13.05 -19.50 4.41
N ILE A 304 13.38 -20.49 3.60
CA ILE A 304 12.51 -21.61 3.21
C ILE A 304 13.30 -22.92 3.11
N GLY A 305 12.59 -24.04 3.16
CA GLY A 305 13.07 -25.36 2.75
C GLY A 305 13.47 -26.31 3.89
N THR A 306 13.84 -25.81 5.07
CA THR A 306 14.28 -26.63 6.22
C THR A 306 13.19 -26.82 7.27
N ASP A 307 13.43 -27.68 8.26
CA ASP A 307 12.42 -28.00 9.29
C ASP A 307 12.14 -26.85 10.27
N ASP A 308 13.04 -25.88 10.35
CA ASP A 308 12.89 -24.65 11.14
C ASP A 308 12.24 -23.49 10.36
N THR A 309 11.70 -23.79 9.16
CA THR A 309 10.99 -22.82 8.32
C THR A 309 9.50 -23.16 8.22
N PRO A 310 8.65 -22.19 7.91
CA PRO A 310 7.23 -22.42 7.66
C PRO A 310 7.02 -23.51 6.61
N ARG A 311 6.16 -24.46 6.93
CA ARG A 311 5.81 -25.53 6.00
C ARG A 311 4.53 -25.25 5.24
N TYR A 312 3.60 -24.55 5.88
CA TYR A 312 2.28 -24.28 5.32
C TYR A 312 2.01 -22.79 5.27
N ILE A 313 1.40 -22.37 4.18
CA ILE A 313 0.98 -20.99 3.96
C ILE A 313 -0.45 -20.95 3.44
N VAL A 314 -1.17 -19.89 3.76
CA VAL A 314 -2.48 -19.57 3.20
C VAL A 314 -2.32 -18.35 2.31
N MET A 315 -2.73 -18.47 1.06
CA MET A 315 -2.89 -17.32 0.17
C MET A 315 -4.36 -16.89 0.18
N GLU A 316 -4.59 -15.66 0.52
CA GLU A 316 -5.87 -14.96 0.40
C GLU A 316 -5.85 -14.11 -0.86
N THR A 317 -6.82 -14.31 -1.73
CA THR A 317 -7.04 -13.47 -2.91
C THR A 317 -8.33 -12.70 -2.73
N HIS A 318 -8.25 -11.37 -2.72
CA HIS A 318 -9.42 -10.50 -2.78
C HIS A 318 -9.79 -10.24 -4.23
N TYR A 319 -11.01 -10.64 -4.61
CA TYR A 319 -11.60 -10.32 -5.89
C TYR A 319 -12.60 -9.17 -5.74
N ASP A 320 -12.44 -8.12 -6.54
CA ASP A 320 -13.42 -7.05 -6.73
C ASP A 320 -14.24 -7.33 -8.01
N ASN A 321 -15.52 -7.68 -7.82
CA ASN A 321 -16.41 -8.12 -8.89
C ASN A 321 -17.73 -7.31 -8.83
N PRO A 322 -17.67 -6.00 -9.12
CA PRO A 322 -18.82 -5.11 -8.98
C PRO A 322 -20.02 -5.53 -9.84
N ASP A 323 -19.76 -6.12 -11.00
CA ASP A 323 -20.77 -6.58 -11.95
C ASP A 323 -21.34 -7.97 -11.61
N LYS A 324 -20.85 -8.61 -10.55
CA LYS A 324 -21.29 -9.94 -10.07
C LYS A 324 -21.23 -11.02 -11.16
N ARG A 325 -20.24 -10.96 -12.01
CA ARG A 325 -20.02 -11.97 -13.06
C ARG A 325 -19.68 -13.32 -12.46
N THR A 326 -20.12 -14.40 -13.10
CA THR A 326 -19.93 -15.79 -12.65
C THR A 326 -19.09 -16.62 -13.60
N ASP A 327 -18.60 -16.00 -14.67
CA ASP A 327 -17.83 -16.63 -15.74
C ASP A 327 -16.30 -16.55 -15.52
N PHE A 328 -15.84 -15.86 -14.48
CA PHE A 328 -14.42 -15.78 -14.17
C PHE A 328 -13.86 -17.08 -13.61
N VAL A 329 -12.74 -17.51 -14.19
CA VAL A 329 -11.91 -18.64 -13.72
C VAL A 329 -10.49 -18.14 -13.59
N ASP A 330 -10.01 -18.00 -12.36
CA ASP A 330 -8.76 -17.34 -12.05
C ASP A 330 -7.61 -18.30 -11.70
N SER A 331 -6.40 -17.95 -12.16
CA SER A 331 -5.15 -18.63 -11.84
C SER A 331 -4.05 -17.63 -11.43
N SER A 332 -4.44 -16.48 -10.90
CA SER A 332 -3.52 -15.48 -10.40
C SER A 332 -2.92 -15.88 -9.05
N GLY A 333 -1.83 -15.23 -8.67
CA GLY A 333 -1.16 -15.45 -7.38
C GLY A 333 0.19 -14.75 -7.31
N LEU A 334 1.10 -15.31 -6.54
CA LEU A 334 2.45 -14.77 -6.34
C LEU A 334 3.50 -15.82 -6.72
N ARG A 335 4.62 -15.37 -7.29
CA ARG A 335 5.82 -16.16 -7.55
C ARG A 335 6.92 -15.77 -6.58
N PHE A 336 7.43 -16.74 -5.85
CA PHE A 336 8.52 -16.60 -4.91
C PHE A 336 9.82 -17.04 -5.57
N TRP A 337 10.68 -16.08 -5.91
CA TRP A 337 12.01 -16.34 -6.44
C TRP A 337 13.00 -16.59 -5.32
N TYR A 338 13.63 -17.75 -5.33
CA TYR A 338 14.54 -18.20 -4.28
C TYR A 338 15.89 -18.69 -4.82
N THR A 339 16.89 -18.73 -3.95
CA THR A 339 18.26 -19.10 -4.28
C THR A 339 18.89 -19.92 -3.15
N GLU A 340 19.84 -20.80 -3.52
CA GLU A 340 20.74 -21.47 -2.58
C GLU A 340 21.83 -20.55 -2.01
N GLN A 341 22.13 -19.46 -2.70
CA GLN A 341 23.05 -18.43 -2.21
C GLN A 341 22.36 -17.62 -1.12
N THR A 342 22.36 -18.18 0.10
CA THR A 342 21.71 -17.53 1.22
C THR A 342 22.38 -16.19 1.53
N ARG A 343 21.55 -15.20 1.86
CA ARG A 343 21.97 -13.88 2.31
C ARG A 343 22.40 -13.91 3.78
N MET A 344 23.00 -12.82 4.25
CA MET A 344 23.57 -12.75 5.58
C MET A 344 22.52 -12.98 6.69
N TYR A 345 21.31 -12.44 6.50
CA TYR A 345 20.25 -12.45 7.52
C TYR A 345 18.96 -13.08 7.02
N ASP A 346 18.33 -13.85 7.92
CA ASP A 346 16.96 -14.30 7.77
C ASP A 346 16.01 -13.15 8.19
N THR A 347 14.91 -12.94 7.45
CA THR A 347 13.87 -12.00 7.84
C THR A 347 12.90 -12.60 8.82
N GLY A 348 12.33 -11.75 9.70
CA GLY A 348 11.13 -11.98 10.47
C GLY A 348 10.07 -10.93 10.17
N VAL A 349 8.85 -11.15 10.63
CA VAL A 349 7.75 -10.19 10.53
C VAL A 349 7.10 -10.03 11.90
N ILE A 350 6.95 -8.78 12.37
CA ILE A 350 6.23 -8.45 13.59
C ILE A 350 4.83 -7.98 13.21
N TYR A 351 3.82 -8.63 13.74
CA TYR A 351 2.46 -8.12 13.80
C TYR A 351 2.34 -7.17 14.98
N ALA A 352 2.16 -5.88 14.74
CA ALA A 352 2.01 -4.86 15.78
C ALA A 352 0.67 -4.13 15.64
N GLY A 353 0.14 -3.60 16.76
CA GLY A 353 -1.05 -2.79 16.75
C GLY A 353 -2.14 -3.26 17.70
N TRP A 354 -3.41 -3.11 17.30
CA TRP A 354 -4.56 -3.57 18.09
C TRP A 354 -4.87 -5.03 17.74
N GLY A 355 -4.95 -5.90 18.76
CA GLY A 355 -5.36 -7.30 18.55
C GLY A 355 -6.77 -7.40 18.01
N VAL A 356 -6.95 -8.11 16.91
CA VAL A 356 -8.23 -8.22 16.20
C VAL A 356 -9.30 -8.87 17.06
N GLN A 357 -10.26 -8.06 17.51
CA GLN A 357 -11.43 -8.50 18.30
C GLN A 357 -12.48 -7.40 18.44
N HIS A 358 -13.70 -7.79 18.79
CA HIS A 358 -14.88 -6.90 18.94
C HIS A 358 -14.75 -5.78 20.00
N HIS A 359 -13.71 -5.83 20.84
CA HIS A 359 -13.47 -4.76 21.83
C HIS A 359 -12.90 -3.48 21.22
N MET A 360 -12.46 -3.49 19.96
CA MET A 360 -12.24 -2.28 19.19
C MET A 360 -13.59 -1.77 18.69
N MET A 361 -13.93 -0.56 19.03
CA MET A 361 -15.19 0.07 18.62
C MET A 361 -14.93 1.45 18.03
N ILE A 362 -15.55 1.72 16.90
CA ILE A 362 -15.50 2.99 16.20
C ILE A 362 -16.91 3.52 16.07
N PRO A 363 -17.23 4.69 16.67
CA PRO A 363 -18.56 5.28 16.59
C PRO A 363 -18.95 5.61 15.14
N PRO A 364 -20.24 5.61 14.81
CA PRO A 364 -20.71 6.13 13.53
C PRO A 364 -20.59 7.66 13.45
N LYS A 365 -20.63 8.22 12.24
CA LYS A 365 -20.67 9.66 11.97
C LYS A 365 -19.45 10.42 12.48
N GLN A 366 -18.28 9.78 12.51
CA GLN A 366 -17.02 10.43 12.88
C GLN A 366 -16.19 10.71 11.62
N LYS A 367 -15.75 11.96 11.46
CA LYS A 367 -14.81 12.34 10.41
C LYS A 367 -13.39 11.86 10.73
N GLU A 368 -13.00 11.91 12.01
CA GLU A 368 -11.70 11.45 12.50
C GLU A 368 -11.86 10.76 13.86
N TRP A 369 -11.85 9.43 13.85
CA TRP A 369 -11.78 8.63 15.07
C TRP A 369 -10.43 7.95 15.13
N LYS A 370 -9.71 8.09 16.25
CA LYS A 370 -8.39 7.47 16.45
C LYS A 370 -8.49 6.25 17.35
N THR A 371 -7.82 5.18 16.94
CA THR A 371 -7.58 3.97 17.74
C THR A 371 -6.09 3.68 17.77
N THR A 372 -5.57 3.29 18.92
CA THR A 372 -4.14 3.01 19.10
C THR A 372 -3.90 1.62 19.66
N GLY A 373 -3.01 0.87 19.04
CA GLY A 373 -2.48 -0.39 19.56
C GLY A 373 -1.04 -0.21 20.01
N TYR A 374 -0.63 -0.91 21.05
CA TYR A 374 0.65 -0.71 21.73
C TYR A 374 1.49 -1.98 21.70
N CYS A 375 2.78 -1.80 21.44
CA CYS A 375 3.83 -2.77 21.70
C CYS A 375 4.73 -2.20 22.78
N ALA A 376 4.66 -2.76 24.00
CA ALA A 376 5.33 -2.20 25.16
C ALA A 376 6.74 -2.76 25.37
N ALA A 377 7.58 -1.98 26.04
CA ALA A 377 8.97 -2.29 26.38
C ALA A 377 9.22 -3.72 26.90
N PRO A 378 8.43 -4.27 27.84
CA PRO A 378 8.68 -5.65 28.31
C PRO A 378 8.56 -6.73 27.23
N CYS A 379 7.81 -6.47 26.13
CA CYS A 379 7.71 -7.38 25.02
C CYS A 379 8.99 -7.37 24.18
N THR A 380 9.48 -6.19 23.79
CA THR A 380 10.71 -6.06 23.00
C THR A 380 11.94 -6.49 23.79
N GLU A 381 12.02 -6.19 25.10
CA GLU A 381 13.08 -6.69 25.98
C GLU A 381 13.20 -8.21 25.91
N LYS A 382 12.09 -8.90 26.10
CA LYS A 382 12.10 -10.37 26.08
C LYS A 382 12.30 -10.95 24.69
N ALA A 383 11.67 -10.36 23.68
CA ALA A 383 11.72 -10.88 22.31
C ALA A 383 13.11 -10.73 21.70
N LEU A 384 13.83 -9.67 22.04
CA LEU A 384 15.13 -9.36 21.45
C LEU A 384 16.33 -9.86 22.28
N GLU A 385 16.11 -10.46 23.44
CA GLU A 385 17.16 -10.95 24.34
C GLU A 385 18.20 -11.83 23.62
N LYS A 386 17.78 -12.57 22.61
CA LYS A 386 18.63 -13.50 21.84
C LYS A 386 19.03 -12.98 20.45
N SER A 387 18.72 -11.74 20.11
CA SER A 387 19.14 -11.19 18.81
C SER A 387 20.68 -11.19 18.71
N PRO A 388 21.24 -11.67 17.59
CA PRO A 388 22.69 -11.79 17.41
C PRO A 388 23.40 -10.47 17.12
N LEU A 389 22.68 -9.38 16.83
CA LEU A 389 23.29 -8.09 16.59
C LEU A 389 23.74 -7.43 17.91
N GLN A 390 24.81 -6.65 17.84
CA GLN A 390 25.33 -5.92 18.98
C GLN A 390 24.22 -5.06 19.64
N GLY A 391 24.08 -5.17 20.96
CA GLY A 391 23.00 -4.56 21.70
C GLY A 391 21.66 -5.27 21.58
N HIS A 392 21.66 -6.51 21.10
CA HIS A 392 20.47 -7.35 20.91
C HIS A 392 19.37 -6.69 20.03
N LYS A 393 19.77 -5.75 19.17
CA LYS A 393 18.84 -5.03 18.30
C LYS A 393 18.39 -5.84 17.09
N ILE A 394 17.31 -5.40 16.47
CA ILE A 394 16.90 -5.76 15.12
C ILE A 394 16.84 -4.50 14.25
N LYS A 395 16.71 -4.69 12.94
CA LYS A 395 16.51 -3.59 12.00
C LYS A 395 15.26 -3.83 11.17
N ILE A 396 14.31 -2.91 11.22
CA ILE A 396 13.12 -2.91 10.38
C ILE A 396 13.49 -2.27 9.03
N PHE A 397 13.17 -2.95 7.92
CA PHE A 397 13.51 -2.50 6.57
C PHE A 397 12.29 -2.30 5.66
N ALA A 398 11.14 -2.91 5.99
CA ALA A 398 9.90 -2.75 5.25
C ALA A 398 8.69 -2.86 6.17
N ALA A 399 7.58 -2.26 5.77
CA ALA A 399 6.34 -2.28 6.53
C ALA A 399 5.12 -2.38 5.61
N LEU A 400 4.08 -3.08 6.08
CA LEU A 400 2.74 -3.05 5.51
C LEU A 400 1.80 -2.51 6.58
N LEU A 401 1.14 -1.41 6.28
CA LEU A 401 0.12 -0.80 7.12
C LEU A 401 -1.25 -1.36 6.76
N HIS A 402 -2.09 -1.67 7.76
CA HIS A 402 -3.35 -2.34 7.51
C HIS A 402 -4.49 -1.84 8.40
N THR A 403 -5.54 -1.37 7.73
CA THR A 403 -6.89 -1.16 8.25
C THR A 403 -7.88 -1.67 7.20
N HIS A 404 -9.19 -1.59 7.47
CA HIS A 404 -10.21 -1.85 6.47
C HIS A 404 -10.77 -0.54 5.85
N TYR A 405 -12.01 -0.56 5.33
CA TYR A 405 -12.58 0.52 4.51
C TYR A 405 -12.71 1.88 5.19
N ALA A 406 -12.84 1.95 6.52
CA ALA A 406 -12.96 3.23 7.19
C ALA A 406 -11.61 3.90 7.49
N GLY A 407 -10.49 3.17 7.37
CA GLY A 407 -9.15 3.71 7.62
C GLY A 407 -8.75 4.82 6.64
N ARG A 408 -8.07 5.84 7.18
CA ARG A 408 -7.59 7.01 6.42
C ARG A 408 -6.15 7.36 6.68
N LYS A 409 -5.67 7.11 7.91
CA LYS A 409 -4.27 7.37 8.29
C LYS A 409 -3.78 6.23 9.18
N VAL A 410 -2.55 5.82 9.00
CA VAL A 410 -1.88 4.84 9.88
C VAL A 410 -0.47 5.32 10.16
N HIS A 411 -0.11 5.35 11.43
CA HIS A 411 1.20 5.79 11.91
C HIS A 411 1.80 4.72 12.82
N VAL A 412 3.10 4.50 12.73
CA VAL A 412 3.85 3.65 13.65
C VAL A 412 4.91 4.50 14.35
N HIS A 413 4.52 5.01 15.52
CA HIS A 413 5.41 5.79 16.38
C HIS A 413 6.42 4.87 17.05
N HIS A 414 7.63 5.35 17.24
CA HIS A 414 8.74 4.66 17.89
C HIS A 414 9.18 5.42 19.13
N LEU A 415 9.16 4.75 20.28
CA LEU A 415 9.58 5.35 21.56
C LEU A 415 10.75 4.58 22.15
N ARG A 416 11.68 5.29 22.76
CA ARG A 416 12.80 4.74 23.51
C ARG A 416 12.96 5.48 24.84
N ASN A 417 12.89 4.76 25.95
CA ASN A 417 12.95 5.35 27.29
C ASN A 417 11.92 6.47 27.50
N GLY A 418 10.69 6.29 26.98
CA GLY A 418 9.60 7.26 27.06
C GLY A 418 9.77 8.50 26.17
N LYS A 419 10.80 8.54 25.31
CA LYS A 419 11.01 9.63 24.36
C LYS A 419 10.65 9.16 22.95
N GLU A 420 9.81 9.92 22.27
CA GLU A 420 9.46 9.69 20.88
C GLU A 420 10.67 9.95 19.97
N LEU A 421 10.92 9.00 19.07
CA LEU A 421 11.90 9.06 17.99
C LEU A 421 11.20 9.41 16.68
N LYS A 422 11.96 9.40 15.55
CA LYS A 422 11.35 9.44 14.22
C LYS A 422 10.41 8.24 14.06
N GLU A 423 9.24 8.47 13.51
CA GLU A 423 8.30 7.39 13.18
C GLU A 423 8.96 6.31 12.32
N ILE A 424 8.59 5.05 12.55
CA ILE A 424 9.08 3.93 11.74
C ILE A 424 8.53 4.06 10.33
N VAL A 425 7.22 4.28 10.22
CA VAL A 425 6.48 4.43 8.97
C VAL A 425 5.15 5.14 9.25
N TYR A 426 4.67 5.89 8.29
CA TYR A 426 3.33 6.48 8.36
C TYR A 426 2.71 6.59 6.95
N ASP A 427 1.39 6.67 6.91
CA ASP A 427 0.61 6.98 5.73
C ASP A 427 -0.57 7.89 6.11
N ASN A 428 -0.54 9.14 5.64
CA ASN A 428 -1.57 10.15 5.87
C ASN A 428 -2.76 10.04 4.89
N HIS A 429 -2.61 9.23 3.85
CA HIS A 429 -3.60 9.05 2.78
C HIS A 429 -3.89 7.57 2.52
N TYR A 430 -3.87 6.77 3.62
CA TYR A 430 -4.06 5.33 3.55
C TYR A 430 -5.26 4.94 2.71
N ASP A 431 -5.05 3.98 1.82
CA ASP A 431 -6.08 3.38 0.98
C ASP A 431 -6.15 1.88 1.18
N PHE A 432 -7.30 1.39 1.65
CA PHE A 432 -7.55 -0.05 1.79
C PHE A 432 -7.31 -0.81 0.48
N ASN A 433 -7.56 -0.18 -0.65
CA ASN A 433 -7.39 -0.78 -1.97
C ASN A 433 -5.93 -0.80 -2.46
N PHE A 434 -5.01 -0.23 -1.69
CA PHE A 434 -3.59 -0.15 -2.05
C PHE A 434 -2.72 -0.61 -0.88
N GLN A 435 -2.65 -1.93 -0.70
CA GLN A 435 -1.95 -2.57 0.42
C GLN A 435 -0.75 -3.36 -0.10
N GLU A 436 0.44 -2.83 0.10
CA GLU A 436 1.68 -3.51 -0.26
C GLU A 436 2.77 -3.27 0.80
N TYR A 437 3.78 -4.14 0.82
CA TYR A 437 4.97 -3.87 1.61
C TYR A 437 5.77 -2.72 1.02
N GLN A 438 5.97 -1.70 1.84
CA GLN A 438 6.77 -0.52 1.52
C GLN A 438 8.17 -0.69 2.09
N MET A 439 9.18 -0.54 1.23
CA MET A 439 10.56 -0.44 1.70
C MET A 439 10.75 0.88 2.44
N LEU A 440 11.32 0.82 3.63
CA LEU A 440 11.69 2.04 4.36
C LEU A 440 12.87 2.73 3.66
N LYS A 441 12.85 4.05 3.64
CA LYS A 441 13.96 4.85 3.09
C LYS A 441 15.27 4.58 3.82
N GLU A 442 15.18 4.40 5.14
CA GLU A 442 16.27 4.06 6.04
C GLU A 442 15.84 2.93 6.96
N GLU A 443 16.71 1.96 7.19
CA GLU A 443 16.44 0.88 8.14
C GLU A 443 16.38 1.43 9.57
N VAL A 444 15.35 1.02 10.31
CA VAL A 444 15.12 1.51 11.68
C VAL A 444 15.64 0.52 12.70
N GLU A 445 16.57 0.94 13.54
CA GLU A 445 17.12 0.14 14.64
C GLU A 445 16.17 0.11 15.84
N VAL A 446 15.81 -1.09 16.25
CA VAL A 446 14.97 -1.36 17.42
C VAL A 446 15.78 -2.13 18.45
N PHE A 447 15.84 -1.59 19.67
CA PHE A 447 16.55 -2.17 20.80
C PHE A 447 15.58 -2.81 21.81
N PRO A 448 16.05 -3.74 22.66
CA PRO A 448 15.29 -4.16 23.82
C PRO A 448 14.83 -2.96 24.65
N GLY A 449 13.56 -2.92 25.02
CA GLY A 449 12.97 -1.79 25.75
C GLY A 449 12.38 -0.68 24.87
N ASP A 450 12.52 -0.75 23.55
CA ASP A 450 11.81 0.15 22.65
C ASP A 450 10.30 -0.20 22.61
N GLU A 451 9.47 0.79 22.34
CA GLU A 451 8.01 0.67 22.28
C GLU A 451 7.50 1.16 20.94
N PHE A 452 6.39 0.57 20.48
CA PHE A 452 5.68 1.03 19.27
C PHE A 452 4.25 1.42 19.61
N ILE A 453 3.75 2.47 18.95
CA ILE A 453 2.34 2.82 18.98
C ILE A 453 1.85 2.82 17.53
N VAL A 454 0.96 1.90 17.21
CA VAL A 454 0.26 1.88 15.92
C VAL A 454 -1.02 2.68 16.08
N ALA A 455 -1.09 3.86 15.46
CA ALA A 455 -2.22 4.77 15.53
C ALA A 455 -2.97 4.79 14.19
N CYS A 456 -4.26 4.46 14.21
CA CYS A 456 -5.11 4.44 13.04
C CYS A 456 -6.22 5.48 13.16
N THR A 457 -6.46 6.23 12.09
CA THR A 457 -7.55 7.21 12.00
C THR A 457 -8.58 6.73 11.01
N TYR A 458 -9.85 6.79 11.42
CA TYR A 458 -11.00 6.30 10.65
C TYR A 458 -11.97 7.42 10.32
N ASP A 459 -12.62 7.29 9.16
CA ASP A 459 -13.75 8.09 8.73
C ASP A 459 -15.00 7.20 8.62
N THR A 460 -15.99 7.48 9.45
CA THR A 460 -17.28 6.78 9.52
C THR A 460 -18.48 7.70 9.28
N GLU A 461 -18.28 8.85 8.63
CA GLU A 461 -19.36 9.80 8.33
C GLU A 461 -20.51 9.16 7.54
N ASP A 462 -20.20 8.20 6.69
CA ASP A 462 -21.14 7.42 5.88
C ASP A 462 -21.80 6.25 6.65
N ARG A 463 -21.33 5.90 7.85
CA ARG A 463 -21.84 4.78 8.65
C ARG A 463 -22.96 5.21 9.62
N ASN A 464 -23.97 4.36 9.78
CA ASN A 464 -25.09 4.58 10.72
C ASN A 464 -25.04 3.67 11.95
N GLN A 465 -24.06 2.77 12.01
CA GLN A 465 -23.88 1.82 13.10
C GLN A 465 -22.44 1.86 13.58
N VAL A 466 -22.21 1.48 14.86
CA VAL A 466 -20.87 1.26 15.38
C VAL A 466 -20.14 0.21 14.56
N THR A 467 -18.89 0.46 14.29
CA THR A 467 -17.98 -0.48 13.62
C THR A 467 -17.12 -1.18 14.67
N PHE A 468 -17.17 -2.49 14.68
CA PHE A 468 -16.36 -3.31 15.59
C PHE A 468 -15.04 -3.72 14.94
N GLY A 469 -14.07 -4.09 15.78
CA GLY A 469 -12.89 -4.81 15.32
C GLY A 469 -13.24 -6.23 14.91
N GLY A 470 -12.70 -6.69 13.79
CA GLY A 470 -12.97 -8.02 13.27
C GLY A 470 -12.27 -8.32 11.95
N LEU A 471 -12.50 -9.52 11.44
CA LEU A 471 -11.83 -10.04 10.24
C LEU A 471 -12.54 -9.66 8.93
N GLN A 472 -13.83 -9.28 8.99
CA GLN A 472 -14.58 -8.91 7.80
C GLN A 472 -14.25 -7.49 7.37
N THR A 473 -14.29 -7.20 6.08
CA THR A 473 -13.99 -5.86 5.52
C THR A 473 -14.90 -4.74 6.00
N LEU A 474 -16.10 -5.06 6.46
CA LEU A 474 -17.01 -4.10 7.09
C LEU A 474 -16.68 -3.86 8.58
N ASP A 475 -15.96 -4.78 9.22
CA ASP A 475 -15.31 -4.55 10.51
C ASP A 475 -14.07 -3.67 10.31
N GLU A 476 -13.27 -3.48 11.35
CA GLU A 476 -12.03 -2.71 11.24
C GLU A 476 -10.84 -3.39 11.92
N MET A 477 -9.65 -3.03 11.46
CA MET A 477 -8.36 -3.40 12.02
C MET A 477 -7.48 -2.16 12.21
N CYS A 478 -6.48 -2.26 13.08
CA CYS A 478 -5.42 -1.26 13.25
C CYS A 478 -4.10 -1.97 13.43
N LEU A 479 -3.38 -2.20 12.33
CA LEU A 479 -2.22 -3.09 12.30
C LEU A 479 -1.07 -2.52 11.49
N ALA A 480 0.14 -2.94 11.86
CA ALA A 480 1.34 -2.84 11.06
C ALA A 480 2.07 -4.18 11.04
N PHE A 481 2.48 -4.63 9.87
CA PHE A 481 3.37 -5.76 9.69
C PHE A 481 4.75 -5.23 9.36
N LEU A 482 5.69 -5.43 10.27
CA LEU A 482 7.04 -4.85 10.20
C LEU A 482 8.03 -5.95 9.84
N MET A 483 8.60 -5.90 8.63
CA MET A 483 9.66 -6.82 8.22
C MET A 483 10.98 -6.37 8.81
N TYR A 484 11.69 -7.29 9.46
CA TYR A 484 12.93 -7.01 10.15
C TYR A 484 13.97 -8.11 9.96
N TYR A 485 15.20 -7.79 10.30
CA TYR A 485 16.29 -8.73 10.40
C TYR A 485 17.23 -8.41 11.60
N PRO A 486 18.04 -9.38 12.08
CA PRO A 486 17.92 -10.82 11.86
C PRO A 486 16.64 -11.36 12.48
N SER A 487 16.10 -12.45 11.95
CA SER A 487 14.94 -13.12 12.57
C SER A 487 15.25 -13.51 14.01
N ALA A 488 14.43 -13.04 14.94
CA ALA A 488 14.55 -13.28 16.37
C ALA A 488 13.33 -14.02 16.93
N ASP A 489 12.56 -14.69 16.08
CA ASP A 489 11.27 -15.32 16.41
C ASP A 489 10.26 -14.35 17.08
N PHE A 490 10.44 -13.06 16.87
CA PHE A 490 9.55 -12.02 17.35
C PHE A 490 8.43 -11.82 16.33
N THR A 491 7.27 -12.42 16.57
CA THR A 491 6.19 -12.46 15.57
C THR A 491 4.99 -11.61 15.91
N GLN A 492 4.78 -11.27 17.21
CA GLN A 492 3.62 -10.49 17.61
C GLN A 492 3.91 -9.57 18.80
N CYS A 493 3.50 -8.32 18.68
CA CYS A 493 3.46 -7.35 19.75
C CYS A 493 2.23 -6.46 19.60
N ALA A 494 1.11 -6.90 20.17
CA ALA A 494 -0.18 -6.23 20.03
C ALA A 494 -0.85 -6.04 21.39
N SER A 495 -1.71 -5.04 21.51
CA SER A 495 -2.48 -4.77 22.72
C SER A 495 -3.98 -4.90 22.49
N VAL A 496 -4.72 -4.98 23.57
CA VAL A 496 -6.18 -4.96 23.59
C VAL A 496 -6.68 -4.21 24.81
N SER A 497 -7.67 -3.34 24.63
CA SER A 497 -8.37 -2.62 25.70
C SER A 497 -9.71 -3.28 25.99
N LYS A 498 -9.66 -4.46 26.62
CA LYS A 498 -10.86 -5.23 26.89
C LYS A 498 -11.73 -4.60 27.97
N ASP A 499 -11.11 -4.02 28.99
CA ASP A 499 -11.83 -3.50 30.13
C ASP A 499 -12.52 -2.16 29.82
N ALA A 500 -11.95 -1.32 28.94
CA ALA A 500 -12.64 -0.14 28.44
C ALA A 500 -13.92 -0.48 27.69
N ALA A 501 -13.84 -1.43 26.75
CA ALA A 501 -15.03 -1.90 26.02
C ALA A 501 -16.08 -2.50 26.97
N ASN A 502 -15.66 -3.31 27.95
CA ASN A 502 -16.57 -3.89 28.91
C ASN A 502 -17.26 -2.82 29.79
N ARG A 503 -16.53 -1.79 30.26
CA ARG A 503 -17.13 -0.66 30.99
C ARG A 503 -18.18 0.07 30.18
N PHE A 504 -17.88 0.32 28.91
CA PHE A 504 -18.82 0.94 27.99
C PHE A 504 -20.08 0.06 27.79
N PHE A 505 -19.89 -1.24 27.55
CA PHE A 505 -21.00 -2.18 27.41
C PHE A 505 -21.88 -2.27 28.67
N LEU A 506 -21.27 -2.31 29.87
CA LEU A 506 -22.02 -2.33 31.13
C LEU A 506 -22.88 -1.07 31.31
N LYS A 507 -22.43 0.09 30.82
CA LYS A 507 -23.22 1.33 30.90
C LYS A 507 -24.40 1.33 29.92
N TYR A 508 -24.24 0.80 28.72
CA TYR A 508 -25.20 0.93 27.62
C TYR A 508 -25.84 -0.39 27.17
N ALA A 509 -25.29 -1.55 27.56
CA ALA A 509 -25.85 -2.84 27.17
C ALA A 509 -27.08 -3.18 28.01
N TRP A 510 -28.17 -3.39 27.33
CA TRP A 510 -29.46 -3.80 27.92
C TRP A 510 -29.41 -5.27 28.34
N ASN A 511 -29.81 -5.53 29.61
CA ASN A 511 -30.24 -6.84 30.12
C ASN A 511 -29.28 -8.02 30.02
N GLY A 512 -27.97 -7.86 30.26
CA GLY A 512 -27.10 -8.98 30.60
C GLY A 512 -26.87 -10.05 29.53
N THR A 513 -27.33 -9.85 28.31
CA THR A 513 -27.03 -10.73 27.18
C THR A 513 -25.88 -10.16 26.36
N HIS A 514 -24.81 -10.94 26.21
CA HIS A 514 -23.59 -10.56 25.45
C HIS A 514 -23.80 -10.48 23.93
N GLN A 515 -25.03 -10.36 23.46
CA GLN A 515 -25.34 -10.19 22.03
C GLN A 515 -25.57 -8.71 21.74
N ILE A 516 -24.53 -8.12 21.13
CA ILE A 516 -24.64 -6.77 20.59
C ILE A 516 -24.83 -6.89 19.09
N PRO A 517 -25.94 -6.38 18.55
CA PRO A 517 -25.84 -5.15 17.82
C PRO A 517 -26.59 -4.05 18.55
N PHE A 518 -25.94 -2.90 18.80
CA PHE A 518 -26.71 -1.70 19.07
C PHE A 518 -27.69 -1.51 17.93
N PRO A 519 -29.00 -1.34 18.21
CA PRO A 519 -29.96 -1.08 17.15
C PRO A 519 -29.49 0.10 16.28
N PRO A 520 -29.79 0.10 14.97
CA PRO A 520 -29.49 1.25 14.12
C PRO A 520 -30.06 2.53 14.73
N ASN A 521 -29.32 3.62 14.65
CA ASN A 521 -29.74 4.97 15.05
C ASN A 521 -29.91 5.25 16.55
N ILE A 522 -29.43 4.38 17.45
CA ILE A 522 -29.43 4.70 18.89
C ILE A 522 -28.14 5.37 19.36
N TRP A 523 -27.11 5.43 18.51
CA TRP A 523 -25.82 6.01 18.88
C TRP A 523 -25.92 7.52 19.07
N THR A 524 -25.54 8.01 20.25
CA THR A 524 -25.60 9.44 20.63
C THR A 524 -24.20 10.05 20.72
N SER A 525 -24.13 11.38 20.74
CA SER A 525 -22.88 12.10 20.99
C SER A 525 -22.32 11.80 22.39
N GLU A 526 -23.21 11.57 23.38
CA GLU A 526 -22.81 11.16 24.74
C GLU A 526 -22.12 9.79 24.72
N MET A 527 -22.69 8.81 23.98
CA MET A 527 -22.06 7.49 23.81
C MET A 527 -20.68 7.60 23.18
N THR A 528 -20.49 8.51 22.22
CA THR A 528 -19.17 8.77 21.60
C THR A 528 -18.17 9.29 22.64
N GLN A 529 -18.58 10.26 23.47
CA GLN A 529 -17.74 10.83 24.52
C GLN A 529 -17.40 9.81 25.60
N ASP A 530 -18.37 9.01 26.03
CA ASP A 530 -18.16 7.96 27.02
C ASP A 530 -17.23 6.85 26.52
N LEU A 531 -17.35 6.46 25.26
CA LEU A 531 -16.44 5.49 24.66
C LEU A 531 -15.01 6.04 24.60
N ARG A 532 -14.85 7.30 24.21
CA ARG A 532 -13.56 7.98 24.22
C ARG A 532 -12.98 8.00 25.64
N ALA A 533 -13.77 8.46 26.62
CA ALA A 533 -13.36 8.51 28.02
C ALA A 533 -13.00 7.11 28.57
N ALA A 534 -13.74 6.06 28.17
CA ALA A 534 -13.43 4.69 28.56
C ALA A 534 -12.08 4.21 28.03
N TYR A 535 -11.74 4.50 26.78
CA TYR A 535 -10.44 4.17 26.18
C TYR A 535 -9.32 5.02 26.78
N ASP A 536 -9.56 6.31 27.04
CA ASP A 536 -8.56 7.22 27.63
C ASP A 536 -8.25 6.89 29.09
N ALA A 537 -9.23 6.36 29.82
CA ALA A 537 -9.07 5.93 31.21
C ALA A 537 -8.49 4.51 31.34
N ASP A 538 -8.35 3.75 30.24
CA ASP A 538 -7.82 2.39 30.29
C ASP A 538 -6.29 2.41 30.36
N LEU A 539 -5.76 2.32 31.58
CA LEU A 539 -4.34 2.33 31.86
C LEU A 539 -3.72 0.92 31.86
N GLU A 540 -4.55 -0.12 31.88
CA GLU A 540 -4.10 -1.51 31.90
C GLU A 540 -4.42 -2.18 30.57
N LEU A 541 -3.47 -2.19 29.64
CA LEU A 541 -3.59 -2.89 28.38
C LEU A 541 -3.12 -4.35 28.54
N LYS A 542 -3.89 -5.26 27.98
CA LYS A 542 -3.45 -6.66 27.86
C LYS A 542 -2.61 -6.80 26.60
N LEU A 543 -1.34 -7.04 26.78
CA LEU A 543 -0.41 -7.27 25.68
C LEU A 543 -0.42 -8.73 25.23
N ARG A 544 -0.35 -8.90 23.93
CA ARG A 544 -0.05 -10.18 23.28
C ARG A 544 1.35 -10.06 22.71
N CYS A 545 2.28 -10.75 23.35
CA CYS A 545 3.67 -10.82 22.94
C CYS A 545 4.00 -12.27 22.58
N THR A 546 4.46 -12.50 21.37
CA THR A 546 4.93 -13.82 20.93
C THR A 546 6.40 -13.72 20.55
N ALA A 547 7.23 -14.39 21.33
CA ALA A 547 8.66 -14.52 21.10
C ALA A 547 9.05 -15.99 21.19
N ALA A 548 10.11 -16.39 20.50
CA ALA A 548 10.68 -17.71 20.35
C ALA A 548 10.19 -18.81 21.30
N GLY A 549 9.42 -19.76 20.80
CA GLY A 549 9.04 -20.99 21.48
C GLY A 549 8.02 -20.84 22.62
N ASN A 550 7.55 -19.64 22.95
CA ASN A 550 6.57 -19.39 23.98
C ASN A 550 5.22 -18.97 23.39
N ARG A 551 4.19 -19.73 23.68
CA ARG A 551 2.79 -19.38 23.43
C ARG A 551 2.46 -18.16 24.29
N GLY A 552 2.32 -17.00 23.63
CA GLY A 552 1.79 -15.74 24.11
C GLY A 552 2.06 -15.39 25.60
N ILE A 553 3.05 -14.56 25.85
CA ILE A 553 3.24 -13.95 27.17
C ILE A 553 2.19 -12.86 27.30
N GLN A 554 1.22 -13.03 28.21
CA GLN A 554 0.36 -11.91 28.61
C GLN A 554 1.18 -11.05 29.58
N VAL A 555 1.63 -9.91 29.14
CA VAL A 555 2.28 -8.92 29.98
C VAL A 555 1.27 -7.82 30.25
N GLY A 556 0.91 -7.60 31.51
CA GLY A 556 0.20 -6.38 31.91
C GLY A 556 1.20 -5.22 31.86
N ALA A 557 0.95 -4.23 31.02
CA ALA A 557 1.73 -3.00 31.02
C ALA A 557 0.83 -1.83 31.41
N LYS A 558 1.34 -0.97 32.31
CA LYS A 558 0.74 0.33 32.60
C LYS A 558 1.43 1.35 31.72
N PHE A 559 0.66 2.01 30.88
CA PHE A 559 1.16 3.15 30.10
C PHE A 559 0.86 4.44 30.85
N ASN A 560 1.88 5.26 31.04
CA ASN A 560 1.68 6.68 31.36
C ASN A 560 1.37 7.37 30.02
N LYS A 561 0.08 7.71 29.83
CA LYS A 561 -0.37 8.50 28.69
C LYS A 561 0.10 9.94 28.79
#